data_d3e803eda02313ab509ad600c8349dfa
#
_entry.id   d3e803eda02313ab509ad600c8349dfa
#
_cell.length_a   1.000
_cell.length_b   1.000
_cell.length_c   1.000
_cell.angle_alpha   90.00
_cell.angle_beta   90.00
_cell.angle_gamma   90.00
#
_symmetry.space_group_name_H-M   'P 1'
#
loop_
_entity.id
_entity.type
_entity.pdbx_description
1 polymer ?
#
loop_
_entity_poly.entity_id
_entity_poly.type
_entity_poly.pdbx_seq_one_letter_code
_entity_poly.pdbx_strand_id
1 'polypeptide(L)'
;YEIHERLVGSEMCIRDRPQGTYSVVAVGNAYGKTQVKDINSTDLSQIYIQHPNWGTASAVDGHDHNYMGSKQITVPGSNKFLRDTLDLFSSHINVDIEIHGLPAPSEATRAGIPYKLSIEKSNAQTDFNNEINEDEKGTCYPELVYDSQTGVYHTNDLTLFRMDHNDVLSPVCCTHLLRLEDADGNTLVTGSIYNYLQQHLKSIDVTKQEAYLPISIVFTPVGVTIKVPSWYVEDVTPDWQ
;
A
#
# COMPACT_ATOMS: atom_id res chain seq x y z
N TYR A 1 -19.34 -1.29 20.73
CA TYR A 1 -17.90 -1.04 20.46
C TYR A 1 -17.76 0.43 20.10
N GLU A 2 -17.03 1.20 20.91
CA GLU A 2 -16.62 2.55 20.53
C GLU A 2 -15.20 2.48 19.98
N ILE A 3 -15.03 2.75 18.69
CA ILE A 3 -13.73 3.01 18.10
C ILE A 3 -13.44 4.49 18.35
N HIS A 4 -12.47 4.79 19.20
CA HIS A 4 -12.05 6.16 19.42
C HIS A 4 -11.05 6.56 18.35
N GLU A 5 -11.42 7.53 17.54
CA GLU A 5 -10.54 8.20 16.57
C GLU A 5 -9.39 8.89 17.30
N ARG A 6 -8.18 8.68 16.77
CA ARG A 6 -6.93 9.38 17.09
C ARG A 6 -6.20 8.96 18.36
N LEU A 7 -5.30 8.00 18.20
CA LEU A 7 -4.18 7.83 19.11
C LEU A 7 -2.87 8.19 18.39
N VAL A 8 -2.49 9.45 18.43
CA VAL A 8 -1.12 9.88 18.15
C VAL A 8 -0.46 10.13 19.51
N GLY A 9 0.39 9.18 19.95
CA GLY A 9 1.45 9.44 20.91
C GLY A 9 1.06 9.84 22.35
N SER A 10 -0.09 9.39 22.89
CA SER A 10 -0.41 9.61 24.31
C SER A 10 -0.93 8.35 24.97
N GLU A 11 -0.56 8.13 26.24
CA GLU A 11 -1.11 7.05 27.06
C GLU A 11 -2.64 7.19 27.15
N MET A 12 -3.38 6.19 26.65
CA MET A 12 -4.82 6.14 26.83
C MET A 12 -5.16 5.48 28.15
N CYS A 13 -5.62 6.26 29.13
CA CYS A 13 -6.22 5.72 30.34
C CYS A 13 -7.69 5.43 30.09
N ILE A 14 -8.06 4.17 29.89
CA ILE A 14 -9.46 3.73 29.87
C ILE A 14 -9.89 3.52 31.33
N ARG A 15 -10.56 4.52 31.92
CA ARG A 15 -10.89 4.50 33.36
C ARG A 15 -12.21 3.78 33.70
N ASP A 16 -13.12 3.64 32.73
CA ASP A 16 -14.53 3.32 33.00
C ASP A 16 -15.05 2.09 32.25
N ARG A 17 -14.17 1.16 31.84
CA ARG A 17 -14.63 -0.08 31.22
C ARG A 17 -14.98 -1.13 32.27
N PRO A 18 -16.16 -1.79 32.16
CA PRO A 18 -16.52 -2.93 33.00
C PRO A 18 -15.50 -4.07 32.87
N GLN A 19 -15.48 -4.95 33.87
CA GLN A 19 -14.73 -6.21 33.77
C GLN A 19 -15.18 -6.98 32.52
N GLY A 20 -14.24 -7.46 31.71
CA GLY A 20 -14.56 -8.20 30.48
C GLY A 20 -13.36 -8.34 29.58
N THR A 21 -13.54 -9.08 28.49
CA THR A 21 -12.56 -9.20 27.41
C THR A 21 -12.98 -8.29 26.26
N TYR A 22 -12.00 -7.50 25.77
CA TYR A 22 -12.19 -6.51 24.72
C TYR A 22 -11.19 -6.74 23.60
N SER A 23 -11.64 -6.57 22.36
CA SER A 23 -10.72 -6.42 21.23
C SER A 23 -10.30 -4.94 21.13
N VAL A 24 -9.00 -4.70 21.14
CA VAL A 24 -8.41 -3.38 20.96
C VAL A 24 -7.75 -3.38 19.58
N VAL A 25 -8.03 -2.35 18.81
CA VAL A 25 -7.41 -2.10 17.51
C VAL A 25 -6.76 -0.73 17.52
N ALA A 26 -5.66 -0.59 16.80
CA ALA A 26 -5.02 0.70 16.60
C ALA A 26 -4.59 0.86 15.15
N VAL A 27 -4.69 2.09 14.67
CA VAL A 27 -4.22 2.51 13.35
C VAL A 27 -3.32 3.73 13.55
N GLY A 28 -2.07 3.60 13.17
CA GLY A 28 -1.12 4.71 13.08
C GLY A 28 -1.13 5.31 11.69
N ASN A 29 -0.80 6.61 11.57
CA ASN A 29 -0.71 7.34 10.31
C ASN A 29 -2.00 7.32 9.47
N ALA A 30 -3.16 7.38 10.10
CA ALA A 30 -4.44 7.52 9.43
C ALA A 30 -4.69 8.99 9.08
N TYR A 31 -4.60 9.33 7.80
CA TYR A 31 -4.76 10.68 7.28
C TYR A 31 -5.93 10.74 6.27
N GLY A 32 -5.75 11.49 5.18
CA GLY A 32 -6.79 11.74 4.19
C GLY A 32 -7.13 10.55 3.28
N LYS A 33 -6.24 9.54 3.21
CA LYS A 33 -6.44 8.35 2.38
C LYS A 33 -6.90 7.13 3.20
N THR A 34 -7.30 7.32 4.46
CA THR A 34 -7.71 6.25 5.38
C THR A 34 -9.16 6.42 5.83
N GLN A 35 -9.98 5.42 5.57
CA GLN A 35 -11.36 5.33 6.04
C GLN A 35 -11.59 3.95 6.66
N VAL A 36 -12.26 3.90 7.82
CA VAL A 36 -12.74 2.65 8.42
C VAL A 36 -14.12 2.33 7.87
N LYS A 37 -14.25 1.16 7.25
CA LYS A 37 -15.53 0.64 6.75
C LYS A 37 -16.13 -0.33 7.76
N ASP A 38 -17.46 -0.36 7.83
CA ASP A 38 -18.24 -1.27 8.66
C ASP A 38 -17.91 -1.22 10.17
N ILE A 39 -17.53 -0.02 10.64
CA ILE A 39 -17.13 0.27 12.02
C ILE A 39 -18.11 -0.23 13.09
N ASN A 40 -19.38 -0.42 12.75
CA ASN A 40 -20.42 -0.91 13.66
C ASN A 40 -20.58 -2.44 13.64
N SER A 41 -19.75 -3.16 12.87
CA SER A 41 -19.79 -4.62 12.90
C SER A 41 -19.40 -5.15 14.26
N THR A 42 -20.07 -6.23 14.69
CA THR A 42 -19.72 -6.97 15.91
C THR A 42 -18.58 -7.97 15.69
N ASP A 43 -18.24 -8.22 14.44
CA ASP A 43 -17.15 -9.09 14.03
C ASP A 43 -15.98 -8.22 13.51
N LEU A 44 -14.86 -8.28 14.21
CA LEU A 44 -13.68 -7.49 13.87
C LEU A 44 -13.13 -7.82 12.46
N SER A 45 -13.29 -9.06 12.02
CA SER A 45 -12.85 -9.49 10.67
C SER A 45 -13.69 -8.90 9.53
N GLN A 46 -14.79 -8.23 9.84
CA GLN A 46 -15.64 -7.53 8.88
C GLN A 46 -15.39 -6.01 8.86
N ILE A 47 -14.45 -5.53 9.68
CA ILE A 47 -14.11 -4.11 9.76
C ILE A 47 -12.82 -3.91 9.00
N TYR A 48 -12.86 -3.09 7.94
CA TYR A 48 -11.76 -2.88 7.03
C TYR A 48 -11.28 -1.42 7.01
N ILE A 49 -10.01 -1.25 6.66
CA ILE A 49 -9.43 0.02 6.23
C ILE A 49 -9.47 0.06 4.71
N GLN A 50 -9.88 1.20 4.16
CA GLN A 50 -9.90 1.47 2.72
C GLN A 50 -9.62 2.95 2.42
N HIS A 51 -9.35 3.26 1.15
CA HIS A 51 -9.33 4.64 0.69
C HIS A 51 -10.77 5.22 0.63
N PRO A 52 -11.03 6.48 1.06
CA PRO A 52 -12.37 7.05 1.06
C PRO A 52 -13.01 7.18 -0.33
N ASN A 53 -12.19 7.27 -1.38
CA ASN A 53 -12.68 7.29 -2.76
C ASN A 53 -13.05 5.91 -3.30
N TRP A 54 -12.77 4.84 -2.56
CA TRP A 54 -13.06 3.50 -3.01
C TRP A 54 -14.57 3.29 -3.19
N GLY A 55 -14.95 2.73 -4.36
CA GLY A 55 -16.36 2.57 -4.72
C GLY A 55 -17.08 3.87 -5.12
N THR A 56 -16.38 4.98 -5.26
CA THR A 56 -16.90 6.26 -5.77
C THR A 56 -16.43 6.53 -7.20
N ALA A 57 -16.87 7.65 -7.79
CA ALA A 57 -16.39 8.11 -9.10
C ALA A 57 -15.00 8.78 -9.03
N SER A 58 -14.48 9.05 -7.84
CA SER A 58 -13.17 9.68 -7.64
C SER A 58 -12.04 8.66 -7.74
N ALA A 59 -10.90 9.09 -8.27
CA ALA A 59 -9.73 8.23 -8.38
C ALA A 59 -9.14 7.90 -7.00
N VAL A 60 -8.60 6.70 -6.90
CA VAL A 60 -7.73 6.26 -5.80
C VAL A 60 -6.30 6.41 -6.28
N ASP A 61 -5.48 7.19 -5.59
CA ASP A 61 -4.10 7.52 -5.97
C ASP A 61 -3.04 6.85 -5.09
N GLY A 62 -3.46 5.95 -4.21
CA GLY A 62 -2.64 5.24 -3.23
C GLY A 62 -3.33 5.18 -1.87
N HIS A 63 -2.57 4.86 -0.84
CA HIS A 63 -3.03 4.77 0.55
C HIS A 63 -2.15 5.61 1.47
N ASP A 64 -2.58 5.84 2.71
CA ASP A 64 -1.69 6.35 3.74
C ASP A 64 -0.70 5.26 4.19
N HIS A 65 0.43 5.67 4.75
CA HIS A 65 1.42 4.77 5.35
C HIS A 65 0.92 4.23 6.69
N ASN A 66 -0.15 3.45 6.65
CA ASN A 66 -0.79 2.94 7.85
C ASN A 66 0.04 1.86 8.55
N TYR A 67 0.03 1.90 9.88
CA TYR A 67 0.48 0.83 10.76
C TYR A 67 -0.72 0.36 11.56
N MET A 68 -0.96 -0.92 11.59
CA MET A 68 -2.15 -1.48 12.23
C MET A 68 -1.82 -2.66 13.13
N GLY A 69 -2.69 -2.87 14.11
CA GLY A 69 -2.63 -4.04 14.97
C GLY A 69 -3.92 -4.24 15.73
N SER A 70 -4.14 -5.47 16.14
CA SER A 70 -5.25 -5.86 16.98
C SER A 70 -4.78 -6.75 18.14
N LYS A 71 -5.45 -6.66 19.28
CA LYS A 71 -5.16 -7.49 20.45
C LYS A 71 -6.41 -7.67 21.31
N GLN A 72 -6.59 -8.87 21.84
CA GLN A 72 -7.56 -9.08 22.91
C GLN A 72 -6.94 -8.79 24.26
N ILE A 73 -7.62 -7.97 25.07
CA ILE A 73 -7.24 -7.66 26.44
C ILE A 73 -8.37 -8.05 27.41
N THR A 74 -8.01 -8.51 28.59
CA THR A 74 -8.96 -8.78 29.66
C THR A 74 -8.85 -7.72 30.74
N VAL A 75 -9.87 -6.89 30.87
CA VAL A 75 -9.96 -5.89 31.93
C VAL A 75 -10.35 -6.59 33.22
N PRO A 76 -9.49 -6.55 34.26
CA PRO A 76 -9.77 -7.20 35.55
C PRO A 76 -10.88 -6.45 36.31
N GLY A 77 -11.54 -7.17 37.23
CA GLY A 77 -12.49 -6.55 38.17
C GLY A 77 -11.83 -5.48 39.03
N SER A 78 -12.67 -4.62 39.61
CA SER A 78 -12.41 -3.36 40.32
C SER A 78 -11.01 -3.15 40.95
N ASN A 79 -10.47 -1.95 40.80
CA ASN A 79 -9.26 -1.39 41.44
C ASN A 79 -7.91 -1.97 40.99
N LYS A 80 -7.81 -2.59 39.79
CA LYS A 80 -6.54 -3.01 39.23
C LYS A 80 -6.21 -2.21 37.97
N PHE A 81 -4.97 -1.74 37.87
CA PHE A 81 -4.45 -1.18 36.63
C PHE A 81 -4.02 -2.32 35.72
N LEU A 82 -4.42 -2.25 34.46
CA LEU A 82 -3.89 -3.04 33.37
C LEU A 82 -3.01 -2.12 32.51
N ARG A 83 -1.75 -2.51 32.33
CA ARG A 83 -0.85 -1.93 31.34
C ARG A 83 -0.50 -3.02 30.35
N ASP A 84 -0.67 -2.75 29.07
CA ASP A 84 -0.37 -3.69 28.02
C ASP A 84 0.21 -2.94 26.81
N THR A 85 0.84 -3.66 25.89
CA THR A 85 1.45 -3.12 24.66
C THR A 85 0.75 -3.75 23.47
N LEU A 86 0.43 -2.94 22.47
CA LEU A 86 -0.06 -3.36 21.17
C LEU A 86 1.00 -3.04 20.13
N ASP A 87 1.52 -4.07 19.47
CA ASP A 87 2.46 -3.92 18.37
C ASP A 87 1.69 -3.58 17.09
N LEU A 88 2.23 -2.62 16.34
CA LEU A 88 1.67 -2.19 15.07
C LEU A 88 2.59 -2.62 13.93
N PHE A 89 1.99 -3.13 12.88
CA PHE A 89 2.67 -3.61 11.68
C PHE A 89 2.28 -2.76 10.47
N SER A 90 3.22 -2.56 9.54
CA SER A 90 2.97 -1.86 8.29
C SER A 90 1.89 -2.58 7.48
N SER A 91 0.84 -1.87 7.09
CA SER A 91 -0.21 -2.37 6.21
C SER A 91 0.02 -2.03 4.75
N HIS A 92 1.13 -1.37 4.45
CA HIS A 92 1.45 -0.81 3.14
C HIS A 92 2.79 -1.31 2.61
N ILE A 93 2.93 -1.17 1.30
CA ILE A 93 4.18 -1.32 0.56
C ILE A 93 4.45 0.02 -0.12
N ASN A 94 5.65 0.57 0.04
CA ASN A 94 6.11 1.73 -0.69
C ASN A 94 6.47 1.32 -2.12
N VAL A 95 5.90 1.98 -3.12
CA VAL A 95 6.10 1.65 -4.53
C VAL A 95 6.73 2.84 -5.24
N ASP A 96 7.82 2.59 -5.95
CA ASP A 96 8.47 3.58 -6.79
C ASP A 96 8.55 3.06 -8.22
N ILE A 97 7.93 3.80 -9.15
CA ILE A 97 7.92 3.44 -10.56
C ILE A 97 8.57 4.57 -11.35
N GLU A 98 9.69 4.26 -11.99
CA GLU A 98 10.36 5.17 -12.92
C GLU A 98 10.15 4.72 -14.37
N ILE A 99 9.95 5.69 -15.28
CA ILE A 99 9.68 5.42 -16.69
C ILE A 99 10.66 6.23 -17.53
N HIS A 100 11.48 5.51 -18.29
CA HIS A 100 12.52 6.05 -19.13
C HIS A 100 12.18 5.94 -20.63
N GLY A 101 12.71 6.86 -21.42
CA GLY A 101 12.66 6.80 -22.89
C GLY A 101 11.34 7.25 -23.50
N LEU A 102 10.43 7.82 -22.70
CA LEU A 102 9.24 8.50 -23.21
C LEU A 102 9.54 9.97 -23.54
N PRO A 103 8.87 10.55 -24.56
CA PRO A 103 8.93 11.98 -24.84
C PRO A 103 8.57 12.84 -23.64
N ALA A 104 9.25 13.97 -23.48
CA ALA A 104 8.89 14.99 -22.51
C ALA A 104 7.47 15.52 -22.75
N PRO A 105 6.76 16.03 -21.72
CA PRO A 105 5.51 16.75 -21.91
C PRO A 105 5.72 17.94 -22.84
N SER A 106 4.91 18.07 -23.90
CA SER A 106 5.05 19.20 -24.80
C SER A 106 4.43 20.45 -24.21
N GLU A 107 5.07 21.64 -24.39
CA GLU A 107 4.50 22.93 -23.98
C GLU A 107 3.13 23.22 -24.64
N ALA A 108 2.86 22.58 -25.77
CA ALA A 108 1.59 22.69 -26.48
C ALA A 108 0.44 21.96 -25.78
N THR A 109 0.73 20.97 -24.97
CA THR A 109 -0.27 20.29 -24.12
C THR A 109 -0.38 21.03 -22.78
N ARG A 110 -1.20 22.07 -22.72
CA ARG A 110 -1.65 22.68 -21.44
C ARG A 110 -2.33 21.69 -20.50
N ALA A 111 -2.39 20.42 -20.84
CA ALA A 111 -3.12 19.35 -20.18
C ALA A 111 -2.27 18.49 -19.23
N GLY A 112 -1.03 18.89 -18.93
CA GLY A 112 -0.19 18.14 -17.99
C GLY A 112 0.54 16.95 -18.64
N ILE A 113 0.78 15.89 -17.87
CA ILE A 113 1.50 14.69 -18.32
C ILE A 113 0.62 13.90 -19.29
N PRO A 114 1.13 13.55 -20.51
CA PRO A 114 0.33 12.88 -21.53
C PRO A 114 0.22 11.36 -21.33
N TYR A 115 0.65 10.86 -20.18
CA TYR A 115 0.63 9.43 -19.86
C TYR A 115 -0.21 9.18 -18.62
N LYS A 116 -0.91 8.04 -18.62
CA LYS A 116 -1.72 7.58 -17.51
C LYS A 116 -1.20 6.24 -17.02
N LEU A 117 -0.70 6.23 -15.80
CA LEU A 117 -0.34 5.01 -15.09
C LEU A 117 -1.54 4.51 -14.30
N SER A 118 -1.78 3.21 -14.35
CA SER A 118 -2.76 2.55 -13.49
C SER A 118 -2.21 1.23 -12.96
N ILE A 119 -2.65 0.88 -11.74
CA ILE A 119 -2.40 -0.41 -11.13
C ILE A 119 -3.77 -1.05 -10.89
N GLU A 120 -4.15 -1.93 -11.82
CA GLU A 120 -5.43 -2.62 -11.81
C GLU A 120 -5.39 -3.81 -10.85
N LYS A 121 -6.56 -4.25 -10.38
CA LYS A 121 -6.72 -5.35 -9.42
C LYS A 121 -5.91 -5.15 -8.14
N SER A 122 -5.73 -3.91 -7.74
CA SER A 122 -5.12 -3.55 -6.46
C SER A 122 -6.02 -3.97 -5.29
N ASN A 123 -5.42 -4.32 -4.18
CA ASN A 123 -6.12 -4.57 -2.94
C ASN A 123 -6.83 -3.31 -2.47
N ALA A 124 -8.14 -3.41 -2.24
CA ALA A 124 -8.99 -2.28 -1.89
C ALA A 124 -9.10 -2.05 -0.40
N GLN A 125 -9.05 -3.13 0.34
CA GLN A 125 -9.36 -3.19 1.76
C GLN A 125 -8.43 -4.15 2.48
N THR A 126 -8.08 -3.81 3.71
CA THR A 126 -7.36 -4.67 4.64
C THR A 126 -7.97 -4.57 6.04
N ASP A 127 -7.96 -5.65 6.81
CA ASP A 127 -8.40 -5.65 8.20
C ASP A 127 -7.28 -5.20 9.15
N PHE A 128 -7.53 -5.18 10.46
CA PHE A 128 -6.55 -4.76 11.46
C PHE A 128 -5.44 -5.79 11.76
N ASN A 129 -5.47 -6.96 11.12
CA ASN A 129 -4.41 -7.95 11.15
C ASN A 129 -3.59 -7.96 9.85
N ASN A 130 -3.80 -6.97 8.97
CA ASN A 130 -3.23 -6.87 7.62
C ASN A 130 -3.71 -7.97 6.66
N GLU A 131 -4.83 -8.63 6.96
CA GLU A 131 -5.47 -9.54 6.03
C GLU A 131 -6.30 -8.77 5.02
N ILE A 132 -6.03 -9.00 3.74
CA ILE A 132 -6.73 -8.32 2.67
C ILE A 132 -8.10 -8.94 2.40
N ASN A 133 -9.06 -8.09 2.06
CA ASN A 133 -10.32 -8.55 1.49
C ASN A 133 -10.10 -8.97 0.03
N GLU A 134 -10.06 -10.27 -0.21
CA GLU A 134 -9.76 -10.84 -1.53
C GLU A 134 -10.86 -10.54 -2.56
N ASP A 135 -12.09 -10.32 -2.11
CA ASP A 135 -13.26 -10.04 -2.95
C ASP A 135 -13.31 -8.57 -3.41
N GLU A 136 -12.55 -7.69 -2.75
CA GLU A 136 -12.58 -6.26 -3.04
C GLU A 136 -11.26 -5.81 -3.71
N LYS A 137 -11.31 -5.71 -5.03
CA LYS A 137 -10.20 -5.27 -5.87
C LYS A 137 -10.61 -4.06 -6.72
N GLY A 138 -9.64 -3.23 -7.08
CA GLY A 138 -9.93 -2.10 -7.96
C GLY A 138 -8.70 -1.54 -8.66
N THR A 139 -8.76 -0.27 -9.02
CA THR A 139 -7.68 0.37 -9.77
C THR A 139 -7.17 1.59 -9.02
N CYS A 140 -5.86 1.61 -8.80
CA CYS A 140 -5.13 2.77 -8.32
C CYS A 140 -4.56 3.56 -9.51
N TYR A 141 -4.64 4.89 -9.44
CA TYR A 141 -4.14 5.82 -10.46
C TYR A 141 -3.10 6.74 -9.83
N PRO A 142 -1.84 6.27 -9.69
CA PRO A 142 -0.79 7.08 -9.09
C PRO A 142 -0.49 8.31 -9.94
N GLU A 143 -0.13 9.40 -9.27
CA GLU A 143 0.35 10.59 -9.91
C GLU A 143 1.72 10.34 -10.55
N LEU A 144 1.88 10.72 -11.81
CA LEU A 144 3.17 10.76 -12.48
C LEU A 144 3.73 12.18 -12.45
N VAL A 145 5.01 12.29 -12.16
CA VAL A 145 5.78 13.54 -12.21
C VAL A 145 6.90 13.38 -13.23
N TYR A 146 7.14 14.43 -14.05
CA TYR A 146 8.25 14.47 -14.99
C TYR A 146 9.41 15.26 -14.42
N ASP A 147 10.56 14.63 -14.30
CA ASP A 147 11.80 15.30 -13.96
C ASP A 147 12.51 15.75 -15.23
N SER A 148 12.54 17.06 -15.46
CA SER A 148 13.17 17.66 -16.64
C SER A 148 14.69 17.57 -16.65
N GLN A 149 15.34 17.31 -15.51
CA GLN A 149 16.81 17.20 -15.42
C GLN A 149 17.26 15.81 -15.88
N THR A 150 16.53 14.78 -15.52
CA THR A 150 16.85 13.39 -15.87
C THR A 150 16.10 12.88 -17.10
N GLY A 151 15.00 13.53 -17.47
CA GLY A 151 14.14 13.10 -18.56
C GLY A 151 13.29 11.87 -18.19
N VAL A 152 13.03 11.64 -16.90
CA VAL A 152 12.36 10.45 -16.36
C VAL A 152 11.02 10.86 -15.78
N TYR A 153 9.98 10.03 -16.03
CA TYR A 153 8.73 10.11 -15.28
C TYR A 153 8.83 9.19 -14.08
N HIS A 154 8.29 9.61 -12.94
CA HIS A 154 8.26 8.79 -11.73
C HIS A 154 6.96 8.99 -10.97
N THR A 155 6.59 8.01 -10.15
CA THR A 155 5.46 8.13 -9.22
C THR A 155 5.87 8.98 -8.02
N ASN A 156 4.88 9.68 -7.44
CA ASN A 156 5.09 10.48 -6.24
C ASN A 156 4.34 9.84 -5.07
N ASP A 157 5.09 9.44 -4.04
CA ASP A 157 4.55 8.91 -2.76
C ASP A 157 3.43 7.86 -2.94
N LEU A 158 3.71 6.85 -3.77
CA LEU A 158 2.76 5.77 -4.02
C LEU A 158 2.90 4.67 -2.98
N THR A 159 1.80 4.38 -2.30
CA THR A 159 1.67 3.22 -1.43
C THR A 159 0.50 2.34 -1.85
N LEU A 160 0.66 1.05 -1.70
CA LEU A 160 -0.37 0.03 -1.90
C LEU A 160 -0.51 -0.82 -0.65
N PHE A 161 -1.64 -1.49 -0.45
CA PHE A 161 -1.76 -2.49 0.59
C PHE A 161 -0.86 -3.70 0.31
N ARG A 162 -0.54 -4.43 1.36
CA ARG A 162 0.37 -5.57 1.32
C ARG A 162 -0.04 -6.61 0.28
N MET A 163 0.96 -7.36 -0.21
CA MET A 163 0.84 -8.35 -1.30
C MET A 163 1.23 -9.74 -0.84
N ASP A 164 1.59 -9.88 0.43
CA ASP A 164 1.94 -11.12 1.10
C ASP A 164 0.79 -11.65 1.97
N HIS A 165 0.88 -12.90 2.32
CA HIS A 165 0.05 -13.56 3.32
C HIS A 165 0.95 -14.49 4.11
N ASN A 166 0.91 -14.38 5.46
CA ASN A 166 1.79 -15.14 6.36
C ASN A 166 3.28 -15.03 5.96
N ASP A 167 3.75 -13.81 5.74
CA ASP A 167 5.14 -13.49 5.36
C ASP A 167 5.62 -14.18 4.06
N VAL A 168 4.69 -14.54 3.16
CA VAL A 168 5.00 -15.10 1.84
C VAL A 168 4.25 -14.34 0.76
N LEU A 169 4.96 -13.98 -0.32
CA LEU A 169 4.32 -13.39 -1.51
C LEU A 169 3.18 -14.31 -2.01
N SER A 170 1.97 -13.78 -1.99
CA SER A 170 0.77 -14.55 -2.29
C SER A 170 0.22 -14.21 -3.69
N PRO A 171 -0.08 -15.20 -4.55
CA PRO A 171 -0.70 -14.95 -5.85
C PRO A 171 -2.14 -14.42 -5.74
N VAL A 172 -2.79 -14.63 -4.61
CA VAL A 172 -4.15 -14.13 -4.33
C VAL A 172 -4.09 -12.69 -3.83
N CYS A 173 -3.13 -12.39 -2.98
CA CYS A 173 -2.91 -11.04 -2.45
C CYS A 173 -2.25 -10.12 -3.49
N CYS A 174 -1.38 -10.65 -4.36
CA CYS A 174 -0.67 -9.90 -5.39
C CYS A 174 -1.28 -10.12 -6.79
N THR A 175 -2.51 -9.64 -7.00
CA THR A 175 -3.19 -9.72 -8.31
C THR A 175 -2.93 -8.51 -9.21
N HIS A 176 -2.11 -7.58 -8.78
CA HIS A 176 -1.88 -6.27 -9.37
C HIS A 176 -1.34 -6.33 -10.80
N LEU A 177 -1.97 -5.57 -11.69
CA LEU A 177 -1.56 -5.40 -13.08
C LEU A 177 -1.17 -3.94 -13.32
N LEU A 178 0.10 -3.72 -13.61
CA LEU A 178 0.61 -2.42 -14.06
C LEU A 178 0.15 -2.18 -15.50
N ARG A 179 -0.36 -0.97 -15.80
CA ARG A 179 -0.69 -0.53 -17.15
C ARG A 179 -0.28 0.93 -17.32
N LEU A 180 0.38 1.23 -18.43
CA LEU A 180 0.68 2.59 -18.88
C LEU A 180 0.00 2.84 -20.22
N GLU A 181 -0.70 3.96 -20.32
CA GLU A 181 -1.41 4.41 -21.52
C GLU A 181 -0.90 5.78 -21.96
N ASP A 182 -1.00 6.07 -23.27
CA ASP A 182 -0.76 7.39 -23.82
C ASP A 182 -2.00 8.31 -23.71
N ALA A 183 -1.90 9.54 -24.20
CA ALA A 183 -2.99 10.51 -24.18
C ALA A 183 -4.23 10.09 -24.98
N ASP A 184 -4.05 9.22 -25.96
CA ASP A 184 -5.12 8.69 -26.82
C ASP A 184 -5.77 7.43 -26.22
N GLY A 185 -5.27 6.94 -25.07
CA GLY A 185 -5.74 5.73 -24.40
C GLY A 185 -5.15 4.44 -24.97
N ASN A 186 -4.12 4.52 -25.81
CA ASN A 186 -3.45 3.32 -26.28
C ASN A 186 -2.53 2.76 -25.20
N THR A 187 -2.62 1.47 -24.97
CA THR A 187 -1.74 0.80 -24.00
C THR A 187 -0.31 0.70 -24.53
N LEU A 188 0.64 1.30 -23.83
CA LEU A 188 2.07 1.27 -24.14
C LEU A 188 2.76 0.06 -23.52
N VAL A 189 2.39 -0.32 -22.30
CA VAL A 189 2.93 -1.49 -21.58
C VAL A 189 1.92 -2.00 -20.57
N THR A 190 1.93 -3.32 -20.34
CA THR A 190 1.26 -3.99 -19.22
C THR A 190 2.21 -4.99 -18.59
N GLY A 191 2.09 -5.19 -17.28
CA GLY A 191 2.89 -6.15 -16.54
C GLY A 191 2.21 -6.65 -15.29
N SER A 192 2.38 -7.93 -14.96
CA SER A 192 1.95 -8.50 -13.69
C SER A 192 3.01 -8.20 -12.63
N ILE A 193 2.61 -7.51 -11.55
CA ILE A 193 3.51 -7.25 -10.41
C ILE A 193 3.90 -8.57 -9.74
N TYR A 194 2.99 -9.53 -9.65
CA TYR A 194 3.31 -10.86 -9.12
C TYR A 194 4.45 -11.54 -9.91
N ASN A 195 4.33 -11.57 -11.25
CA ASN A 195 5.36 -12.19 -12.08
C ASN A 195 6.70 -11.44 -11.99
N TYR A 196 6.65 -10.12 -11.90
CA TYR A 196 7.83 -9.30 -11.67
C TYR A 196 8.51 -9.65 -10.35
N LEU A 197 7.78 -9.70 -9.26
CA LEU A 197 8.30 -10.07 -7.95
C LEU A 197 8.85 -11.49 -7.93
N GLN A 198 8.17 -12.46 -8.56
CA GLN A 198 8.66 -13.85 -8.67
C GLN A 198 10.03 -13.95 -9.35
N GLN A 199 10.32 -13.07 -10.32
CA GLN A 199 11.61 -13.03 -10.99
C GLN A 199 12.70 -12.36 -10.14
N HIS A 200 12.32 -11.55 -9.15
CA HIS A 200 13.22 -10.72 -8.35
C HIS A 200 13.16 -10.98 -6.84
N LEU A 201 12.66 -12.16 -6.41
CA LEU A 201 12.53 -12.52 -4.99
C LEU A 201 13.84 -12.46 -4.20
N LYS A 202 14.99 -12.56 -4.87
CA LYS A 202 16.30 -12.44 -4.21
C LYS A 202 16.68 -10.99 -3.91
N SER A 203 16.11 -10.05 -4.65
CA SER A 203 16.44 -8.61 -4.55
C SER A 203 15.33 -7.80 -3.92
N ILE A 204 14.08 -8.24 -4.03
CA ILE A 204 12.91 -7.50 -3.53
C ILE A 204 12.13 -8.39 -2.58
N ASP A 205 12.10 -7.99 -1.31
CA ASP A 205 11.34 -8.67 -0.27
C ASP A 205 10.17 -7.79 0.18
N VAL A 206 8.96 -8.12 -0.29
CA VAL A 206 7.72 -7.40 0.04
C VAL A 206 7.08 -7.89 1.35
N THR A 207 7.68 -8.88 2.01
CA THR A 207 7.19 -9.40 3.30
C THR A 207 7.76 -8.63 4.49
N LYS A 208 8.79 -7.82 4.28
CA LYS A 208 9.38 -6.96 5.30
C LYS A 208 8.40 -5.94 5.85
N GLN A 209 8.63 -5.49 7.08
CA GLN A 209 7.82 -4.47 7.74
C GLN A 209 7.75 -3.17 6.94
N GLU A 210 8.88 -2.66 6.46
CA GLU A 210 8.99 -1.49 5.59
C GLU A 210 9.30 -1.95 4.16
N ALA A 211 8.32 -2.63 3.55
CA ALA A 211 8.48 -3.19 2.22
C ALA A 211 8.59 -2.09 1.15
N TYR A 212 9.48 -2.30 0.19
CA TYR A 212 9.72 -1.38 -0.91
C TYR A 212 9.71 -2.13 -2.24
N LEU A 213 8.94 -1.63 -3.20
CA LEU A 213 8.76 -2.20 -4.53
C LEU A 213 9.25 -1.22 -5.60
N PRO A 214 10.52 -1.32 -6.03
CA PRO A 214 11.08 -0.49 -7.09
C PRO A 214 10.81 -1.13 -8.46
N ILE A 215 10.32 -0.34 -9.43
CA ILE A 215 10.04 -0.78 -10.80
C ILE A 215 10.62 0.24 -11.77
N SER A 216 11.41 -0.21 -12.74
CA SER A 216 11.90 0.62 -13.85
C SER A 216 11.30 0.11 -15.17
N ILE A 217 10.59 1.00 -15.88
CA ILE A 217 10.03 0.76 -17.21
C ILE A 217 10.90 1.51 -18.22
N VAL A 218 11.54 0.79 -19.13
CA VAL A 218 12.48 1.37 -20.09
C VAL A 218 11.99 1.17 -21.51
N PHE A 219 11.64 2.28 -22.18
CA PHE A 219 11.31 2.32 -23.61
C PHE A 219 12.57 2.50 -24.43
N THR A 220 12.72 1.68 -25.45
CA THR A 220 13.83 1.73 -26.43
C THR A 220 13.24 1.62 -27.84
N PRO A 221 14.00 1.95 -28.90
CA PRO A 221 13.54 1.78 -30.29
C PRO A 221 13.17 0.35 -30.66
N VAL A 222 13.63 -0.64 -29.88
CA VAL A 222 13.39 -2.07 -30.16
C VAL A 222 12.32 -2.69 -29.26
N GLY A 223 11.81 -1.96 -28.27
CA GLY A 223 10.76 -2.45 -27.38
C GLY A 223 10.78 -1.84 -25.98
N VAL A 224 9.97 -2.41 -25.11
CA VAL A 224 9.82 -2.00 -23.71
C VAL A 224 10.28 -3.11 -22.77
N THR A 225 10.93 -2.73 -21.67
CA THR A 225 11.41 -3.67 -20.64
C THR A 225 10.99 -3.17 -19.25
N ILE A 226 10.53 -4.09 -18.40
CA ILE A 226 10.29 -3.83 -16.98
C ILE A 226 11.40 -4.54 -16.19
N LYS A 227 12.11 -3.79 -15.34
CA LYS A 227 13.27 -4.29 -14.61
C LYS A 227 13.41 -3.62 -13.24
N VAL A 228 14.28 -4.16 -12.40
CA VAL A 228 14.72 -3.48 -11.16
C VAL A 228 15.57 -2.27 -11.54
N PRO A 229 15.33 -1.08 -10.95
CA PRO A 229 16.16 0.10 -11.18
C PRO A 229 17.62 -0.16 -10.81
N SER A 230 18.54 0.44 -11.55
CA SER A 230 19.98 0.27 -11.33
C SER A 230 20.48 0.89 -10.01
N TRP A 231 19.73 1.82 -9.43
CA TRP A 231 20.05 2.45 -8.14
C TRP A 231 19.57 1.62 -6.94
N TYR A 232 18.67 0.66 -7.16
CA TYR A 232 18.23 -0.23 -6.09
C TYR A 232 19.30 -1.29 -5.87
N VAL A 233 20.03 -1.12 -4.79
CA VAL A 233 21.07 -2.08 -4.36
C VAL A 233 20.46 -2.96 -3.28
N GLU A 234 20.47 -4.26 -3.52
CA GLU A 234 20.10 -5.25 -2.53
C GLU A 234 21.01 -5.10 -1.30
N ASP A 235 20.44 -5.11 -0.10
CA ASP A 235 21.20 -5.31 1.15
C ASP A 235 21.76 -6.73 1.14
N VAL A 236 22.89 -6.90 0.49
CA VAL A 236 23.64 -8.16 0.52
C VAL A 236 24.22 -8.26 1.94
N THR A 237 23.54 -9.00 2.80
CA THR A 237 24.17 -9.48 4.04
C THR A 237 25.34 -10.37 3.64
N PRO A 238 26.60 -9.99 3.89
CA PRO A 238 27.71 -10.86 3.56
C PRO A 238 27.57 -12.18 4.32
N ASP A 239 27.50 -13.29 3.62
CA ASP A 239 27.66 -14.62 4.20
C ASP A 239 29.11 -14.71 4.72
N TRP A 240 29.29 -14.39 5.99
CA TRP A 240 30.52 -14.70 6.68
C TRP A 240 30.54 -16.19 7.00
N GLN A 241 31.23 -16.97 6.15
CA GLN A 241 31.63 -18.35 6.46
C GLN A 241 32.80 -18.36 7.42
#